data_bece8ddabd2f7f6ff99443120ad77bf6
#
_entry.id   bece8ddabd2f7f6ff99443120ad77bf6
#
_cell.length_a   1.000
_cell.length_b   1.000
_cell.length_c   1.000
_cell.angle_alpha   90.00
_cell.angle_beta   90.00
_cell.angle_gamma   90.00
#
_symmetry.space_group_name_H-M   'P 1'
#
loop_
_entity.id
_entity.type
_entity.pdbx_description
1 polymer ?
#
loop_
_entity_poly.entity_id
_entity_poly.type
_entity_poly.pdbx_seq_one_letter_code
_entity_poly.pdbx_strand_id
1 'polypeptide(L)' 'MENKIYFASNVDKNGNIYQAIVDNDNKTVKKGYFLFGGKDKIKMPKTQIEKMIEKYKQQGYKEV' A
#
# COMPACT_ATOMS: atom_id res chain seq x y z
N MET A 1 15.96 10.61 -4.32
CA MET A 1 15.72 9.48 -3.41
C MET A 1 14.23 9.24 -3.30
N GLU A 2 13.79 8.01 -3.49
CA GLU A 2 12.37 7.69 -3.39
C GLU A 2 11.90 7.78 -1.94
N ASN A 3 10.80 8.46 -1.73
CA ASN A 3 10.17 8.54 -0.41
C ASN A 3 8.85 7.78 -0.44
N LYS A 4 8.93 6.51 -0.82
CA LYS A 4 7.77 5.64 -0.94
C LYS A 4 7.84 4.52 0.07
N ILE A 5 6.68 4.13 0.57
CA ILE A 5 6.55 3.02 1.50
C ILE A 5 5.67 1.96 0.85
N TYR A 6 6.14 0.72 0.86
CA TYR A 6 5.45 -0.40 0.23
C TYR A 6 4.88 -1.33 1.31
N PHE A 7 3.62 -1.72 1.12
CA PHE A 7 2.93 -2.62 2.03
C PHE A 7 2.35 -3.79 1.25
N ALA A 8 2.31 -4.95 1.88
CA ALA A 8 1.74 -6.14 1.24
C ALA A 8 1.10 -7.05 2.28
N SER A 9 -0.03 -7.63 1.92
CA SER A 9 -0.66 -8.65 2.75
C SER A 9 -0.03 -10.01 2.47
N ASN A 10 -0.41 -11.02 3.26
CA ASN A 10 -0.10 -12.40 2.92
C ASN A 10 -0.97 -12.82 1.74
N VAL A 11 -0.51 -13.88 1.06
CA VAL A 11 -1.28 -14.48 -0.03
C VAL A 11 -2.62 -14.97 0.52
N ASP A 12 -3.73 -14.60 -0.13
CA ASP A 12 -5.04 -15.06 0.27
C ASP A 12 -5.35 -16.44 -0.32
N LYS A 13 -6.56 -16.95 -0.06
CA LYS A 13 -6.95 -18.28 -0.52
C LYS A 13 -7.04 -18.37 -2.04
N ASN A 14 -7.13 -17.26 -2.74
CA ASN A 14 -7.18 -17.20 -4.20
C ASN A 14 -5.82 -16.98 -4.83
N GLY A 15 -4.76 -16.93 -4.02
CA GLY A 15 -3.41 -16.70 -4.52
C GLY A 15 -3.08 -15.24 -4.78
N ASN A 16 -3.90 -14.31 -4.28
CA ASN A 16 -3.71 -12.88 -4.51
C ASN A 16 -3.05 -12.21 -3.31
N ILE A 17 -2.28 -11.17 -3.58
CA ILE A 17 -1.64 -10.36 -2.54
C ILE A 17 -2.16 -8.94 -2.68
N TYR A 18 -2.75 -8.41 -1.61
CA TYR A 18 -3.21 -7.04 -1.57
C TYR A 18 -2.03 -6.14 -1.22
N GLN A 19 -1.82 -5.11 -2.01
CA GLN A 19 -0.65 -4.26 -1.86
C GLN A 19 -1.04 -2.80 -1.86
N ALA A 20 -0.16 -1.98 -1.27
CA ALA A 20 -0.36 -0.54 -1.22
C ALA A 20 0.99 0.16 -1.32
N ILE A 21 1.00 1.30 -2.00
CA ILE A 21 2.17 2.17 -2.09
C ILE A 21 1.77 3.54 -1.58
N VAL A 22 2.52 4.06 -0.62
CA VAL A 22 2.35 5.43 -0.14
C VAL A 22 3.52 6.24 -0.66
N ASP A 23 3.21 7.26 -1.45
CA ASP A 23 4.21 8.17 -2.03
C ASP A 23 4.17 9.47 -1.23
N ASN A 24 5.15 9.67 -0.38
CA ASN A 24 5.20 10.84 0.49
C ASN A 24 5.60 12.11 -0.25
N ASP A 25 6.29 11.97 -1.38
CA ASP A 25 6.70 13.14 -2.17
C ASP A 25 5.52 13.75 -2.90
N ASN A 26 4.69 12.92 -3.49
CA ASN A 26 3.51 13.36 -4.25
C ASN A 26 2.23 13.37 -3.43
N LYS A 27 2.29 12.88 -2.20
CA LYS A 27 1.12 12.79 -1.32
C LYS A 27 0.00 11.96 -1.96
N THR A 28 0.37 10.78 -2.47
CA THR A 28 -0.58 9.86 -3.08
C THR A 28 -0.50 8.48 -2.44
N VAL A 29 -1.60 7.73 -2.56
CA VAL A 29 -1.65 6.33 -2.15
C VAL A 29 -2.23 5.53 -3.30
N LYS A 30 -1.71 4.31 -3.49
CA LYS A 30 -2.22 3.39 -4.50
C LYS A 30 -2.42 2.04 -3.84
N LYS A 31 -3.55 1.40 -4.11
CA LYS A 31 -3.87 0.11 -3.51
C LYS A 31 -4.45 -0.84 -4.55
N GLY A 32 -4.35 -2.13 -4.30
CA GLY A 32 -4.95 -3.13 -5.16
C GLY A 32 -4.14 -4.40 -5.23
N TYR A 33 -4.54 -5.26 -6.15
CA TYR A 33 -3.87 -6.54 -6.42
C TYR A 33 -2.97 -6.39 -7.63
N PHE A 34 -1.90 -5.62 -7.47
CA PHE A 34 -0.97 -5.37 -8.57
C PHE A 34 0.42 -5.89 -8.18
N LEU A 35 1.24 -6.13 -9.20
CA LEU A 35 2.60 -6.56 -8.98
C LEU A 35 3.53 -5.36 -9.05
N PHE A 36 4.38 -5.25 -8.05
CA PHE A 36 5.54 -4.39 -8.13
C PHE A 36 6.68 -5.16 -7.47
N GLY A 37 7.81 -5.14 -8.11
CA GLY A 37 8.87 -6.04 -7.72
C GLY A 37 9.92 -5.42 -6.84
N GLY A 38 10.74 -6.27 -6.28
CA GLY A 38 12.07 -5.95 -5.83
C GLY A 38 12.25 -5.12 -4.57
N LYS A 39 11.24 -4.48 -4.07
CA LYS A 39 11.39 -3.61 -2.91
C LYS A 39 11.02 -4.34 -1.63
N ASP A 40 11.62 -3.91 -0.53
CA ASP A 40 11.22 -4.39 0.78
C ASP A 40 9.81 -3.92 1.06
N LYS A 41 8.98 -4.83 1.52
CA LYS A 41 7.57 -4.55 1.79
C LYS A 41 7.27 -4.80 3.24
N ILE A 42 6.46 -3.94 3.82
CA ILE A 42 5.98 -4.12 5.18
C ILE A 42 4.76 -5.03 5.12
N LYS A 43 4.86 -6.18 5.79
CA LYS A 43 3.76 -7.15 5.83
C LYS A 43 2.74 -6.74 6.87
N MET A 44 1.46 -6.72 6.45
CA MET A 44 0.37 -6.50 7.39
C MET A 44 -0.93 -7.03 6.77
N PRO A 45 -1.92 -7.36 7.60
CA PRO A 45 -3.21 -7.84 7.07
C PRO A 45 -3.87 -6.81 6.17
N LYS A 46 -4.67 -7.28 5.22
CA LYS A 46 -5.40 -6.41 4.29
C LYS A 46 -6.22 -5.34 5.04
N THR A 47 -6.90 -5.74 6.10
CA THR A 47 -7.72 -4.80 6.88
C THR A 47 -6.88 -3.67 7.47
N GLN A 48 -5.68 -3.97 7.92
CA GLN A 48 -4.77 -2.97 8.45
C GLN A 48 -4.26 -2.05 7.35
N ILE A 49 -3.97 -2.60 6.17
CA ILE A 49 -3.55 -1.79 5.03
C ILE A 49 -4.65 -0.80 4.67
N GLU A 50 -5.90 -1.26 4.64
CA GLU A 50 -7.03 -0.39 4.31
C GLU A 50 -7.22 0.73 5.35
N LYS A 51 -7.08 0.40 6.62
CA LYS A 51 -7.16 1.41 7.69
C LYS A 51 -6.05 2.44 7.57
N MET A 52 -4.86 1.99 7.26
CA MET A 52 -3.71 2.87 7.08
C MET A 52 -3.94 3.82 5.90
N ILE A 53 -4.45 3.30 4.79
CA ILE A 53 -4.75 4.12 3.62
C ILE A 53 -5.78 5.20 3.97
N GLU A 54 -6.83 4.83 4.69
CA GLU A 54 -7.83 5.81 5.12
C GLU A 54 -7.22 6.91 5.98
N LYS A 55 -6.29 6.53 6.86
CA LYS A 55 -5.59 7.50 7.69
C LYS A 55 -4.79 8.49 6.84
N TYR A 56 -4.08 7.99 5.82
CA TYR A 56 -3.33 8.88 4.93
C TYR A 56 -4.27 9.78 4.13
N LYS A 57 -5.40 9.26 3.68
CA LYS A 57 -6.38 10.08 2.95
C LYS A 57 -6.91 11.21 3.82
N GLN A 58 -7.11 10.96 5.12
CA GLN A 58 -7.51 11.99 6.05
C GLN A 58 -6.43 13.05 6.24
N GLN A 59 -5.19 12.71 5.97
CA GLN A 59 -4.08 13.66 6.03
C GLN A 59 -3.87 14.42 4.73
N GLY A 60 -4.73 14.21 3.74
CA GLY A 60 -4.67 14.92 2.48
C GLY A 60 -4.06 14.16 1.31
N TYR A 61 -3.69 12.90 1.50
CA TYR A 61 -3.18 12.09 0.42
C TYR A 61 -4.30 11.73 -0.55
N LYS A 62 -3.98 11.71 -1.83
CA LYS A 62 -4.95 11.34 -2.87
C LYS A 62 -4.72 9.90 -3.30
N GLU A 63 -5.82 9.17 -3.47
CA GLU A 63 -5.75 7.82 -4.01
C GLU A 63 -5.65 7.87 -5.54
N VAL A 64 -4.69 7.14 -6.08
CA VAL A 64 -4.48 7.09 -7.53
C VAL A 64 -4.67 5.69 -8.08
#